data_0eb98d3a4ca74323fac54f0ad9458612
#
_entry.id   0eb98d3a4ca74323fac54f0ad9458612
#
_cell.length_a   1.000
_cell.length_b   1.000
_cell.length_c   1.000
_cell.angle_alpha   90.00
_cell.angle_beta   90.00
_cell.angle_gamma   90.00
#
_symmetry.space_group_name_H-M   'P 1'
#
loop_
_entity.id
_entity.type
_entity.pdbx_description
1 polymer ?
#
loop_
_entity_poly.entity_id
_entity_poly.type
_entity_poly.pdbx_seq_one_letter_code
_entity_poly.pdbx_strand_id
1 'polypeptide(L)'
;MVNDLKIDKQNGKVAFNDSIHKYWNIDDSNIQYTSVTTLIEKYEQPFNKEFVSRYKALEKLLSPDIWKKEKGALWKNHKIPKDFLEVYEIDEKELNKVQQDILDEWEQINRESCERGTKIHSQLENSFYNAGNNITFKKFGIGGKFQCKKDYSNLDLEYGVYPEYLIYYDNPKLDLHIAGQIDLLIKNNNEINIIDWKTNKKIDSKSFYNSATRSSVRMKYPLNNLDDCNLNHYYLQLSTYAWMLQKFNPNFKINILKIVHFDHNGNQTIYDVPYLKDDVEKMLKHFIRQQKIEK
;
A
#
# COMPACT_ATOMS: atom_id res chain seq x y z
N MET A 1 5.49 -19.11 -20.51
CA MET A 1 6.64 -19.16 -19.59
C MET A 1 6.27 -18.71 -18.17
N VAL A 2 5.13 -19.19 -17.63
CA VAL A 2 4.73 -18.99 -16.21
C VAL A 2 4.77 -20.33 -15.45
N ASN A 3 4.96 -21.45 -16.16
CA ASN A 3 4.87 -22.79 -15.59
C ASN A 3 5.99 -23.19 -14.58
N ASP A 4 6.99 -22.33 -14.36
CA ASP A 4 8.11 -22.60 -13.46
C ASP A 4 8.17 -21.62 -12.27
N LEU A 5 7.13 -20.79 -12.07
CA LEU A 5 7.11 -19.87 -10.92
C LEU A 5 6.81 -20.67 -9.64
N LYS A 6 7.69 -20.52 -8.64
CA LYS A 6 7.46 -21.06 -7.32
C LYS A 6 6.15 -20.53 -6.74
N ILE A 7 5.29 -21.39 -6.25
CA ILE A 7 4.09 -21.02 -5.52
C ILE A 7 4.44 -21.01 -4.04
N ASP A 8 4.38 -19.83 -3.44
CA ASP A 8 4.60 -19.68 -1.99
C ASP A 8 3.29 -19.78 -1.21
N LYS A 9 2.19 -19.24 -1.80
CA LYS A 9 0.83 -19.32 -1.23
C LYS A 9 -0.18 -19.58 -2.34
N GLN A 10 -1.27 -20.25 -1.98
CA GLN A 10 -2.41 -20.49 -2.87
C GLN A 10 -3.72 -20.40 -2.11
N ASN A 11 -4.75 -19.85 -2.74
CA ASN A 11 -6.12 -19.91 -2.26
C ASN A 11 -7.07 -20.03 -3.46
N GLY A 12 -7.81 -21.15 -3.53
CA GLY A 12 -8.64 -21.46 -4.68
C GLY A 12 -7.84 -21.42 -5.97
N LYS A 13 -8.22 -20.53 -6.88
CA LYS A 13 -7.57 -20.37 -8.20
C LYS A 13 -6.35 -19.46 -8.21
N VAL A 14 -6.09 -18.73 -7.14
CA VAL A 14 -5.00 -17.75 -7.08
C VAL A 14 -3.77 -18.37 -6.45
N ALA A 15 -2.65 -18.25 -7.13
CA ALA A 15 -1.31 -18.47 -6.62
C ALA A 15 -0.57 -17.16 -6.44
N PHE A 16 0.33 -17.13 -5.48
CA PHE A 16 1.19 -16.00 -5.15
C PHE A 16 2.64 -16.43 -5.02
N ASN A 17 3.53 -15.61 -5.58
CA ASN A 17 4.96 -15.73 -5.37
C ASN A 17 5.46 -14.47 -4.64
N ASP A 18 6.02 -14.68 -3.46
CA ASP A 18 6.46 -13.60 -2.57
C ASP A 18 7.70 -12.88 -3.10
N SER A 19 8.65 -13.62 -3.69
CA SER A 19 9.93 -13.06 -4.14
C SER A 19 9.79 -12.04 -5.29
N ILE A 20 8.77 -12.19 -6.15
CA ILE A 20 8.48 -11.31 -7.28
C ILE A 20 7.18 -10.54 -7.10
N HIS A 21 6.49 -10.77 -5.98
CA HIS A 21 5.22 -10.15 -5.58
C HIS A 21 4.14 -10.22 -6.68
N LYS A 22 3.95 -11.42 -7.27
CA LYS A 22 2.99 -11.64 -8.35
C LYS A 22 1.90 -12.61 -7.97
N TYR A 23 0.70 -12.32 -8.47
CA TYR A 23 -0.49 -13.15 -8.34
C TYR A 23 -0.95 -13.59 -9.73
N TRP A 24 -1.27 -14.89 -9.90
CA TRP A 24 -1.78 -15.42 -11.16
C TRP A 24 -2.82 -16.52 -10.92
N ASN A 25 -3.63 -16.80 -11.95
CA ASN A 25 -4.58 -17.90 -11.93
C ASN A 25 -3.86 -19.21 -12.27
N ILE A 26 -3.99 -20.23 -11.41
CA ILE A 26 -3.34 -21.53 -11.60
C ILE A 26 -3.96 -22.35 -12.74
N ASP A 27 -5.25 -22.14 -13.03
CA ASP A 27 -5.96 -22.82 -14.11
C ASP A 27 -5.67 -22.19 -15.48
N ASP A 28 -5.35 -20.88 -15.51
CA ASP A 28 -4.98 -20.11 -16.70
C ASP A 28 -3.89 -19.10 -16.40
N SER A 29 -2.66 -19.44 -16.68
CA SER A 29 -1.48 -18.61 -16.40
C SER A 29 -1.44 -17.28 -17.17
N ASN A 30 -2.29 -17.08 -18.18
CA ASN A 30 -2.42 -15.80 -18.87
C ASN A 30 -3.20 -14.77 -18.02
N ILE A 31 -3.99 -15.22 -17.06
CA ILE A 31 -4.72 -14.34 -16.15
C ILE A 31 -3.79 -13.97 -14.98
N GLN A 32 -3.31 -12.72 -15.01
CA GLN A 32 -2.57 -12.13 -13.91
C GLN A 32 -3.51 -11.24 -13.10
N TYR A 33 -3.38 -11.31 -11.77
CA TYR A 33 -4.17 -10.46 -10.89
C TYR A 33 -3.40 -9.18 -10.56
N THR A 34 -4.08 -8.05 -10.66
CA THR A 34 -3.56 -6.78 -10.15
C THR A 34 -3.60 -6.81 -8.62
N SER A 35 -2.49 -6.53 -7.94
CA SER A 35 -2.52 -6.40 -6.48
C SER A 35 -3.38 -5.21 -6.05
N VAL A 36 -4.00 -5.29 -4.88
CA VAL A 36 -4.80 -4.18 -4.34
C VAL A 36 -3.94 -2.94 -4.15
N THR A 37 -2.70 -3.07 -3.72
CA THR A 37 -1.76 -1.96 -3.58
C THR A 37 -1.45 -1.32 -4.92
N THR A 38 -1.08 -2.11 -5.93
CA THR A 38 -0.83 -1.60 -7.30
C THR A 38 -2.07 -0.94 -7.92
N LEU A 39 -3.26 -1.44 -7.60
CA LEU A 39 -4.50 -0.79 -8.03
C LEU A 39 -4.65 0.61 -7.42
N ILE A 40 -4.38 0.78 -6.12
CA ILE A 40 -4.46 2.06 -5.41
C ILE A 40 -3.40 3.04 -5.92
N GLU A 41 -2.16 2.59 -6.15
CA GLU A 41 -1.04 3.38 -6.69
C GLU A 41 -1.40 4.09 -8.01
N LYS A 42 -2.26 3.52 -8.85
CA LYS A 42 -2.72 4.18 -10.09
C LYS A 42 -3.46 5.50 -9.82
N TYR A 43 -4.01 5.66 -8.63
CA TYR A 43 -4.77 6.84 -8.20
C TYR A 43 -3.98 7.81 -7.31
N GLU A 44 -2.73 7.48 -7.00
CA GLU A 44 -1.79 8.38 -6.33
C GLU A 44 -1.22 9.39 -7.32
N GLN A 45 -0.84 10.57 -6.83
CA GLN A 45 -0.12 11.54 -7.64
C GLN A 45 1.31 11.03 -7.89
N PRO A 46 1.84 11.22 -9.10
CA PRO A 46 3.16 10.72 -9.42
C PRO A 46 4.23 11.47 -8.61
N PHE A 47 5.09 10.71 -7.96
CA PHE A 47 6.28 11.27 -7.33
C PHE A 47 7.40 11.45 -8.36
N ASN A 48 7.76 12.69 -8.66
CA ASN A 48 8.86 13.00 -9.58
C ASN A 48 10.22 12.87 -8.86
N LYS A 49 10.70 11.63 -8.75
CA LYS A 49 11.96 11.27 -8.07
C LYS A 49 13.15 12.07 -8.62
N GLU A 50 13.22 12.25 -9.93
CA GLU A 50 14.28 12.98 -10.60
C GLU A 50 14.31 14.46 -10.22
N PHE A 51 13.17 15.12 -10.32
CA PHE A 51 13.08 16.54 -9.93
C PHE A 51 13.34 16.73 -8.43
N VAL A 52 12.72 15.91 -7.56
CA VAL A 52 12.84 16.11 -6.11
C VAL A 52 14.26 15.83 -5.61
N SER A 53 14.96 14.82 -6.14
CA SER A 53 16.36 14.56 -5.78
C SER A 53 17.27 15.69 -6.21
N ARG A 54 17.09 16.21 -7.43
CA ARG A 54 17.88 17.34 -7.95
C ARG A 54 17.59 18.64 -7.19
N TYR A 55 16.32 18.90 -6.85
CA TYR A 55 15.91 20.01 -6.00
C TYR A 55 16.59 19.94 -4.62
N LYS A 56 16.62 18.77 -3.99
CA LYS A 56 17.33 18.56 -2.72
C LYS A 56 18.85 18.68 -2.84
N ALA A 57 19.42 18.30 -3.97
CA ALA A 57 20.84 18.50 -4.23
C ALA A 57 21.20 19.98 -4.33
N LEU A 58 20.35 20.77 -5.02
CA LEU A 58 20.50 22.24 -5.05
C LEU A 58 20.37 22.89 -3.66
N GLU A 59 19.48 22.39 -2.82
CA GLU A 59 19.36 22.85 -1.42
C GLU A 59 20.66 22.66 -0.64
N LYS A 60 21.41 21.58 -0.90
CA LYS A 60 22.69 21.29 -0.24
C LYS A 60 23.86 22.14 -0.79
N LEU A 61 23.81 22.53 -2.05
CA LEU A 61 24.89 23.23 -2.73
C LEU A 61 24.76 24.76 -2.70
N LEU A 62 23.54 25.27 -2.69
CA LEU A 62 23.29 26.71 -2.67
C LEU A 62 23.46 27.29 -1.27
N SER A 63 23.88 28.56 -1.22
CA SER A 63 23.84 29.30 0.03
C SER A 63 22.40 29.46 0.54
N PRO A 64 22.20 29.54 1.87
CA PRO A 64 20.84 29.68 2.45
C PRO A 64 20.02 30.85 1.88
N ASP A 65 20.69 31.97 1.54
CA ASP A 65 20.03 33.18 1.00
C ASP A 65 19.54 32.94 -0.43
N ILE A 66 20.37 32.34 -1.29
CA ILE A 66 19.99 31.99 -2.67
C ILE A 66 18.88 30.95 -2.63
N TRP A 67 19.03 29.89 -1.81
CA TRP A 67 18.02 28.87 -1.68
C TRP A 67 16.66 29.42 -1.24
N LYS A 68 16.66 30.29 -0.22
CA LYS A 68 15.43 30.95 0.27
C LYS A 68 14.71 31.75 -0.83
N LYS A 69 15.46 32.39 -1.71
CA LYS A 69 14.94 33.19 -2.84
C LYS A 69 14.35 32.28 -3.93
N GLU A 70 15.02 31.20 -4.30
CA GLU A 70 14.74 30.41 -5.51
C GLU A 70 13.83 29.21 -5.28
N LYS A 71 13.87 28.59 -4.09
CA LYS A 71 13.17 27.33 -3.79
C LYS A 71 11.67 27.33 -4.14
N GLY A 72 11.00 28.47 -3.92
CA GLY A 72 9.57 28.58 -4.18
C GLY A 72 9.21 28.53 -5.67
N ALA A 73 9.98 29.21 -6.52
CA ALA A 73 9.79 29.22 -7.96
C ALA A 73 10.14 27.86 -8.58
N LEU A 74 11.25 27.26 -8.17
CA LEU A 74 11.67 25.92 -8.60
C LEU A 74 10.60 24.86 -8.27
N TRP A 75 10.12 24.88 -7.02
CA TRP A 75 9.09 23.92 -6.58
C TRP A 75 7.76 24.13 -7.33
N LYS A 76 7.31 25.35 -7.49
CA LYS A 76 6.05 25.66 -8.19
C LYS A 76 6.05 25.18 -9.64
N ASN A 77 7.16 25.34 -10.34
CA ASN A 77 7.29 25.02 -11.75
C ASN A 77 7.67 23.56 -12.00
N HIS A 78 8.05 22.79 -10.97
CA HIS A 78 8.61 21.44 -11.07
C HIS A 78 9.72 21.34 -12.12
N LYS A 79 10.53 22.41 -12.24
CA LYS A 79 11.57 22.51 -13.26
C LYS A 79 12.70 23.41 -12.77
N ILE A 80 13.93 23.03 -13.11
CA ILE A 80 15.13 23.86 -12.96
C ILE A 80 15.37 24.55 -14.30
N PRO A 81 15.45 25.90 -14.37
CA PRO A 81 15.78 26.61 -15.59
C PRO A 81 17.11 26.16 -16.18
N LYS A 82 17.25 26.22 -17.51
CA LYS A 82 18.46 25.73 -18.19
C LYS A 82 19.73 26.50 -17.82
N ASP A 83 19.59 27.79 -17.60
CA ASP A 83 20.65 28.73 -17.23
C ASP A 83 20.91 28.82 -15.72
N PHE A 84 20.10 28.10 -14.91
CA PHE A 84 20.15 28.17 -13.46
C PHE A 84 21.55 27.83 -12.90
N LEU A 85 22.18 26.80 -13.46
CA LEU A 85 23.50 26.35 -12.99
C LEU A 85 24.59 27.38 -13.31
N GLU A 86 24.52 28.04 -14.49
CA GLU A 86 25.43 29.10 -14.88
C GLU A 86 25.25 30.33 -14.01
N VAL A 87 23.99 30.78 -13.81
CA VAL A 87 23.65 31.96 -13.00
C VAL A 87 24.17 31.85 -11.56
N TYR A 88 24.16 30.67 -10.99
CA TYR A 88 24.58 30.43 -9.61
C TYR A 88 25.96 29.70 -9.50
N GLU A 89 26.70 29.62 -10.61
CA GLU A 89 28.06 29.03 -10.69
C GLU A 89 28.14 27.63 -10.08
N ILE A 90 27.09 26.80 -10.33
CA ILE A 90 27.04 25.43 -9.81
C ILE A 90 27.71 24.46 -10.80
N ASP A 91 28.70 23.71 -10.34
CA ASP A 91 29.29 22.64 -11.14
C ASP A 91 28.27 21.49 -11.31
N GLU A 92 27.96 21.22 -12.58
CA GLU A 92 26.99 20.15 -12.92
C GLU A 92 27.47 18.77 -12.47
N LYS A 93 28.78 18.49 -12.46
CA LYS A 93 29.33 17.22 -11.98
C LYS A 93 29.13 17.07 -10.48
N GLU A 94 29.34 18.15 -9.73
CA GLU A 94 29.11 18.15 -8.29
C GLU A 94 27.61 17.98 -7.98
N LEU A 95 26.73 18.69 -8.70
CA LEU A 95 25.28 18.55 -8.55
C LEU A 95 24.81 17.12 -8.84
N ASN A 96 25.31 16.51 -9.92
CA ASN A 96 24.95 15.14 -10.27
C ASN A 96 25.44 14.14 -9.22
N LYS A 97 26.64 14.36 -8.64
CA LYS A 97 27.14 13.54 -7.55
C LYS A 97 26.26 13.63 -6.31
N VAL A 98 25.94 14.84 -5.85
CA VAL A 98 25.09 15.06 -4.68
C VAL A 98 23.68 14.51 -4.91
N GLN A 99 23.15 14.63 -6.13
CA GLN A 99 21.87 14.04 -6.51
C GLN A 99 21.91 12.50 -6.44
N GLN A 100 22.99 11.88 -6.93
CA GLN A 100 23.15 10.43 -6.86
C GLN A 100 23.24 9.94 -5.41
N ASP A 101 24.03 10.63 -4.56
CA ASP A 101 24.14 10.30 -3.14
C ASP A 101 22.76 10.31 -2.45
N ILE A 102 21.88 11.27 -2.81
CA ILE A 102 20.50 11.33 -2.30
C ILE A 102 19.66 10.16 -2.81
N LEU A 103 19.80 9.79 -4.07
CA LEU A 103 19.09 8.66 -4.65
C LEU A 103 19.50 7.34 -4.01
N ASP A 104 20.79 7.15 -3.76
CA ASP A 104 21.35 5.97 -3.11
C ASP A 104 20.88 5.89 -1.64
N GLU A 105 20.86 7.01 -0.92
CA GLU A 105 20.30 7.09 0.44
C GLU A 105 18.83 6.67 0.46
N TRP A 106 18.00 7.15 -0.49
CA TRP A 106 16.60 6.77 -0.57
C TRP A 106 16.40 5.29 -0.89
N GLU A 107 17.24 4.73 -1.75
CA GLU A 107 17.19 3.30 -2.08
C GLU A 107 17.57 2.44 -0.87
N GLN A 108 18.60 2.86 -0.13
CA GLN A 108 18.98 2.18 1.11
C GLN A 108 17.87 2.21 2.15
N ILE A 109 17.27 3.39 2.40
CA ILE A 109 16.13 3.55 3.34
C ILE A 109 14.95 2.66 2.93
N ASN A 110 14.66 2.61 1.62
CA ASN A 110 13.57 1.75 1.12
C ASN A 110 13.86 0.27 1.37
N ARG A 111 15.07 -0.20 1.06
CA ARG A 111 15.49 -1.58 1.29
C ARG A 111 15.39 -1.96 2.77
N GLU A 112 15.97 -1.15 3.67
CA GLU A 112 15.92 -1.38 5.11
C GLU A 112 14.46 -1.41 5.64
N SER A 113 13.61 -0.55 5.09
CA SER A 113 12.19 -0.51 5.45
C SER A 113 11.45 -1.77 5.00
N CYS A 114 11.72 -2.27 3.79
CA CYS A 114 11.14 -3.51 3.28
C CYS A 114 11.60 -4.73 4.10
N GLU A 115 12.90 -4.84 4.37
CA GLU A 115 13.47 -5.93 5.19
C GLU A 115 12.87 -5.95 6.61
N ARG A 116 12.77 -4.77 7.23
CA ARG A 116 12.13 -4.63 8.54
C ARG A 116 10.66 -5.01 8.51
N GLY A 117 9.93 -4.59 7.47
CA GLY A 117 8.54 -4.95 7.26
C GLY A 117 8.35 -6.46 7.19
N THR A 118 9.06 -7.12 6.28
CA THR A 118 9.01 -8.59 6.09
C THR A 118 9.33 -9.32 7.40
N LYS A 119 10.35 -8.88 8.13
CA LYS A 119 10.72 -9.49 9.41
C LYS A 119 9.59 -9.39 10.46
N ILE A 120 8.96 -8.23 10.59
CA ILE A 120 7.87 -8.02 11.57
C ILE A 120 6.65 -8.85 11.18
N HIS A 121 6.25 -8.84 9.89
CA HIS A 121 5.13 -9.65 9.39
C HIS A 121 5.37 -11.14 9.66
N SER A 122 6.53 -11.68 9.30
CA SER A 122 6.87 -13.10 9.58
C SER A 122 6.88 -13.43 11.08
N GLN A 123 7.35 -12.53 11.93
CA GLN A 123 7.32 -12.75 13.38
C GLN A 123 5.89 -12.78 13.93
N LEU A 124 5.03 -11.88 13.47
CA LEU A 124 3.62 -11.84 13.87
C LEU A 124 2.86 -13.06 13.36
N GLU A 125 3.01 -13.43 12.09
CA GLU A 125 2.44 -14.64 11.50
C GLU A 125 2.83 -15.88 12.34
N ASN A 126 4.12 -16.09 12.58
CA ASN A 126 4.61 -17.20 13.36
C ASN A 126 4.08 -17.20 14.81
N SER A 127 3.91 -16.01 15.40
CA SER A 127 3.36 -15.91 16.75
C SER A 127 1.92 -16.43 16.82
N PHE A 128 1.10 -16.18 15.80
CA PHE A 128 -0.25 -16.74 15.73
C PHE A 128 -0.25 -18.24 15.53
N TYR A 129 0.61 -18.76 14.65
CA TYR A 129 0.73 -20.21 14.44
C TYR A 129 1.19 -20.95 15.70
N ASN A 130 2.04 -20.32 16.50
CA ASN A 130 2.55 -20.92 17.74
C ASN A 130 1.62 -20.73 18.94
N ALA A 131 0.69 -19.77 18.89
CA ALA A 131 -0.25 -19.49 19.99
C ALA A 131 -1.31 -20.60 20.18
N GLY A 132 -1.50 -21.47 19.17
CA GLY A 132 -2.43 -22.59 19.22
C GLY A 132 -3.90 -22.14 19.33
N ASN A 133 -4.62 -22.74 20.30
CA ASN A 133 -6.01 -22.43 20.60
C ASN A 133 -6.05 -21.41 21.74
N ASN A 134 -7.05 -20.53 21.80
CA ASN A 134 -7.28 -19.49 22.80
C ASN A 134 -6.66 -18.12 22.50
N ILE A 135 -6.45 -17.80 21.26
CA ILE A 135 -6.05 -16.44 20.85
C ILE A 135 -7.17 -15.46 21.16
N THR A 136 -6.84 -14.31 21.74
CA THR A 136 -7.83 -13.26 22.07
C THR A 136 -7.44 -11.92 21.51
N PHE A 137 -8.44 -11.11 21.12
CA PHE A 137 -8.23 -9.79 20.52
C PHE A 137 -8.96 -8.68 21.30
N LYS A 138 -9.03 -8.82 22.62
CA LYS A 138 -9.70 -7.87 23.51
C LYS A 138 -9.18 -6.43 23.32
N LYS A 139 -7.88 -6.25 23.08
CA LYS A 139 -7.28 -4.94 22.82
C LYS A 139 -7.83 -4.24 21.56
N PHE A 140 -8.43 -4.99 20.65
CA PHE A 140 -9.08 -4.46 19.45
C PHE A 140 -10.61 -4.37 19.57
N GLY A 141 -11.18 -4.76 20.71
CA GLY A 141 -12.63 -4.79 20.91
C GLY A 141 -13.30 -6.05 20.37
N ILE A 142 -12.54 -7.08 19.99
CA ILE A 142 -13.07 -8.33 19.46
C ILE A 142 -13.17 -9.36 20.58
N GLY A 143 -14.42 -9.76 20.90
CA GLY A 143 -14.70 -10.79 21.89
C GLY A 143 -14.47 -12.19 21.36
N GLY A 144 -14.26 -13.12 22.28
CA GLY A 144 -14.10 -14.55 21.94
C GLY A 144 -12.68 -15.09 22.12
N LYS A 145 -12.56 -16.40 21.90
CA LYS A 145 -11.30 -17.12 21.86
C LYS A 145 -11.21 -17.82 20.52
N PHE A 146 -10.11 -17.66 19.84
CA PHE A 146 -9.95 -18.09 18.46
C PHE A 146 -8.86 -19.15 18.34
N GLN A 147 -9.00 -19.96 17.31
CA GLN A 147 -7.98 -20.89 16.85
C GLN A 147 -7.36 -20.34 15.57
N CYS A 148 -6.05 -20.45 15.45
CA CYS A 148 -5.35 -20.11 14.23
C CYS A 148 -5.60 -21.21 13.17
N LYS A 149 -5.95 -20.80 11.95
CA LYS A 149 -6.14 -21.66 10.80
C LYS A 149 -4.91 -21.57 9.89
N LYS A 150 -4.25 -22.70 9.67
CA LYS A 150 -3.04 -22.78 8.85
C LYS A 150 -3.33 -23.17 7.39
N ASP A 151 -4.25 -24.11 7.23
CA ASP A 151 -4.58 -24.68 5.93
C ASP A 151 -5.99 -24.25 5.54
N TYR A 152 -6.07 -23.33 4.62
CA TYR A 152 -7.31 -22.96 3.95
C TYR A 152 -7.08 -23.04 2.44
N SER A 153 -7.76 -24.00 1.81
CA SER A 153 -7.65 -24.24 0.36
C SER A 153 -8.80 -23.62 -0.44
N ASN A 154 -9.72 -22.93 0.25
CA ASN A 154 -10.91 -22.32 -0.36
C ASN A 154 -11.28 -21.04 0.39
N LEU A 155 -12.33 -20.38 -0.11
CA LEU A 155 -12.85 -19.13 0.44
C LEU A 155 -13.94 -19.33 1.51
N ASP A 156 -14.20 -20.57 1.91
CA ASP A 156 -15.11 -20.92 3.01
C ASP A 156 -14.41 -20.69 4.35
N LEU A 157 -14.57 -19.48 4.85
CA LEU A 157 -14.02 -19.09 6.12
C LEU A 157 -14.85 -19.68 7.27
N GLU A 158 -14.21 -20.44 8.14
CA GLU A 158 -14.75 -20.87 9.40
C GLU A 158 -14.49 -19.84 10.51
N TYR A 159 -15.07 -20.04 11.68
CA TYR A 159 -14.71 -19.28 12.89
C TYR A 159 -13.22 -19.48 13.20
N GLY A 160 -12.45 -18.39 13.28
CA GLY A 160 -11.00 -18.48 13.52
C GLY A 160 -10.21 -17.26 13.09
N VAL A 161 -8.90 -17.43 13.13
CA VAL A 161 -7.90 -16.44 12.79
C VAL A 161 -7.07 -16.96 11.61
N TYR A 162 -6.86 -16.11 10.63
CA TYR A 162 -6.17 -16.38 9.38
C TYR A 162 -5.05 -15.36 9.17
N PRO A 163 -3.82 -15.64 9.63
CA PRO A 163 -2.67 -14.80 9.34
C PRO A 163 -2.30 -14.88 7.86
N GLU A 164 -1.88 -13.74 7.29
CA GLU A 164 -1.39 -13.63 5.91
C GLU A 164 -2.36 -14.28 4.90
N TYR A 165 -3.66 -13.97 5.04
CA TYR A 165 -4.73 -14.56 4.25
C TYR A 165 -4.73 -14.04 2.82
N LEU A 166 -4.46 -14.94 1.87
CA LEU A 166 -4.52 -14.63 0.44
C LEU A 166 -5.99 -14.49 -0.01
N ILE A 167 -6.34 -13.30 -0.51
CA ILE A 167 -7.68 -13.00 -1.01
C ILE A 167 -7.63 -12.61 -2.49
N TYR A 168 -8.67 -12.94 -3.24
CA TYR A 168 -8.83 -12.52 -4.63
C TYR A 168 -10.28 -12.27 -4.99
N TYR A 169 -10.50 -11.51 -6.06
CA TYR A 169 -11.78 -11.35 -6.73
C TYR A 169 -11.57 -11.48 -8.23
N ASP A 170 -12.31 -12.41 -8.81
CA ASP A 170 -12.21 -12.78 -10.22
C ASP A 170 -13.56 -12.58 -10.91
N ASN A 171 -13.60 -11.68 -11.88
CA ASN A 171 -14.79 -11.42 -12.70
C ASN A 171 -14.41 -11.31 -14.18
N PRO A 172 -14.35 -12.44 -14.91
CA PRO A 172 -13.97 -12.47 -16.33
C PRO A 172 -14.87 -11.63 -17.23
N LYS A 173 -16.15 -11.47 -16.89
CA LYS A 173 -17.09 -10.64 -17.70
C LYS A 173 -16.72 -9.15 -17.66
N LEU A 174 -16.11 -8.70 -16.60
CA LEU A 174 -15.66 -7.33 -16.41
C LEU A 174 -14.17 -7.17 -16.69
N ASP A 175 -13.46 -8.27 -16.96
CA ASP A 175 -12.00 -8.30 -17.06
C ASP A 175 -11.35 -7.74 -15.80
N LEU A 176 -11.91 -8.09 -14.64
CA LEU A 176 -11.47 -7.60 -13.34
C LEU A 176 -10.89 -8.76 -12.52
N HIS A 177 -9.58 -8.75 -12.40
CA HIS A 177 -8.78 -9.74 -11.68
C HIS A 177 -7.93 -9.00 -10.65
N ILE A 178 -8.34 -9.04 -9.39
CA ILE A 178 -7.62 -8.38 -8.29
C ILE A 178 -7.33 -9.37 -7.17
N ALA A 179 -6.17 -9.23 -6.55
CA ALA A 179 -5.76 -10.07 -5.44
C ALA A 179 -4.98 -9.26 -4.39
N GLY A 180 -4.79 -9.86 -3.23
CA GLY A 180 -3.97 -9.31 -2.18
C GLY A 180 -3.82 -10.27 -1.02
N GLN A 181 -3.13 -9.81 0.00
CA GLN A 181 -2.88 -10.56 1.22
C GLN A 181 -3.32 -9.73 2.41
N ILE A 182 -4.16 -10.31 3.26
CA ILE A 182 -4.64 -9.70 4.49
C ILE A 182 -3.72 -10.17 5.62
N ASP A 183 -3.02 -9.25 6.28
CA ASP A 183 -2.06 -9.59 7.33
C ASP A 183 -2.70 -10.40 8.46
N LEU A 184 -3.91 -10.01 8.88
CA LEU A 184 -4.67 -10.75 9.87
C LEU A 184 -6.18 -10.64 9.61
N LEU A 185 -6.79 -11.73 9.21
CA LEU A 185 -8.24 -11.87 9.09
C LEU A 185 -8.79 -12.65 10.29
N ILE A 186 -9.82 -12.10 10.95
CA ILE A 186 -10.51 -12.74 12.08
C ILE A 186 -11.98 -12.87 11.73
N LYS A 187 -12.45 -14.12 11.63
CA LYS A 187 -13.86 -14.42 11.43
C LYS A 187 -14.51 -14.81 12.75
N ASN A 188 -15.49 -14.03 13.16
CA ASN A 188 -16.32 -14.25 14.35
C ASN A 188 -17.80 -14.38 13.93
N ASN A 189 -18.28 -15.60 13.77
CA ASN A 189 -19.58 -15.88 13.16
C ASN A 189 -19.69 -15.23 11.77
N ASN A 190 -20.62 -14.30 11.58
CA ASN A 190 -20.76 -13.52 10.33
C ASN A 190 -19.95 -12.20 10.35
N GLU A 191 -19.27 -11.89 11.43
CA GLU A 191 -18.45 -10.69 11.54
C GLU A 191 -17.05 -10.92 11.01
N ILE A 192 -16.61 -9.98 10.22
CA ILE A 192 -15.26 -9.93 9.65
C ILE A 192 -14.50 -8.78 10.29
N ASN A 193 -13.31 -9.10 10.78
CA ASN A 193 -12.39 -8.12 11.33
C ASN A 193 -11.05 -8.26 10.58
N ILE A 194 -10.49 -7.14 10.15
CA ILE A 194 -9.23 -7.08 9.43
C ILE A 194 -8.27 -6.19 10.21
N ILE A 195 -7.07 -6.70 10.44
CA ILE A 195 -5.99 -5.95 11.05
C ILE A 195 -4.80 -6.02 10.11
N ASP A 196 -4.18 -4.89 9.89
CA ASP A 196 -3.05 -4.73 8.98
C ASP A 196 -1.88 -4.10 9.73
N TRP A 197 -0.67 -4.63 9.53
CA TRP A 197 0.55 -4.19 10.18
C TRP A 197 1.31 -3.21 9.28
N LYS A 198 1.67 -2.06 9.82
CA LYS A 198 2.47 -1.07 9.11
C LYS A 198 3.74 -0.75 9.89
N THR A 199 4.86 -0.73 9.19
CA THR A 199 6.20 -0.57 9.76
C THR A 199 6.95 0.63 9.21
N ASN A 200 6.30 1.44 8.37
CA ASN A 200 6.87 2.66 7.82
C ASN A 200 7.24 3.68 8.91
N LYS A 201 8.16 4.58 8.60
CA LYS A 201 8.68 5.56 9.58
C LYS A 201 7.57 6.39 10.22
N LYS A 202 6.55 6.74 9.44
CA LYS A 202 5.44 7.60 9.87
C LYS A 202 4.19 7.31 9.06
N ILE A 203 3.03 7.40 9.69
CA ILE A 203 1.73 7.44 9.03
C ILE A 203 1.24 8.89 9.00
N ASP A 204 1.18 9.46 7.81
CA ASP A 204 0.66 10.80 7.57
C ASP A 204 -0.84 10.74 7.30
N SER A 205 -1.62 11.46 8.12
CA SER A 205 -3.08 11.57 7.98
C SER A 205 -3.54 12.68 7.02
N LYS A 206 -2.59 13.48 6.52
CA LYS A 206 -2.83 14.56 5.57
C LYS A 206 -1.76 14.51 4.49
N SER A 207 -2.15 14.89 3.28
CA SER A 207 -1.21 15.05 2.19
C SER A 207 -0.37 16.31 2.36
N PHE A 208 0.65 16.43 1.51
CA PHE A 208 1.43 17.66 1.40
C PHE A 208 0.52 18.86 1.08
N TYR A 209 0.67 19.92 1.87
CA TYR A 209 -0.02 21.18 1.61
C TYR A 209 0.80 22.03 0.65
N ASN A 210 0.26 22.28 -0.55
CA ASN A 210 0.88 23.16 -1.52
C ASN A 210 0.50 24.61 -1.23
N SER A 211 1.43 25.40 -0.71
CA SER A 211 1.21 26.81 -0.37
C SER A 211 0.92 27.70 -1.58
N ALA A 212 1.38 27.32 -2.77
CA ALA A 212 1.16 28.09 -4.00
C ALA A 212 -0.28 27.95 -4.50
N THR A 213 -0.88 26.76 -4.39
CA THR A 213 -2.28 26.51 -4.75
C THR A 213 -3.22 26.63 -3.56
N ARG A 214 -2.68 26.81 -2.35
CA ARG A 214 -3.41 26.85 -1.08
C ARG A 214 -4.31 25.62 -0.87
N SER A 215 -3.86 24.45 -1.31
CA SER A 215 -4.63 23.20 -1.23
C SER A 215 -3.75 22.01 -0.85
N SER A 216 -4.37 21.03 -0.24
CA SER A 216 -3.78 19.71 -0.05
C SER A 216 -3.75 18.94 -1.37
N VAL A 217 -2.76 18.09 -1.55
CA VAL A 217 -2.68 17.19 -2.71
C VAL A 217 -3.77 16.14 -2.58
N ARG A 218 -4.59 15.98 -3.62
CA ARG A 218 -5.68 14.99 -3.66
C ARG A 218 -5.30 13.81 -4.52
N MET A 219 -5.86 12.65 -4.21
CA MET A 219 -5.76 11.50 -5.10
C MET A 219 -6.38 11.81 -6.47
N LYS A 220 -6.01 11.07 -7.51
CA LYS A 220 -6.59 11.22 -8.84
C LYS A 220 -8.07 10.83 -8.86
N TYR A 221 -8.81 11.36 -9.85
CA TYR A 221 -10.19 10.95 -10.10
C TYR A 221 -10.27 9.42 -10.29
N PRO A 222 -11.25 8.73 -9.68
CA PRO A 222 -12.45 9.24 -9.01
C PRO A 222 -12.31 9.42 -7.49
N LEU A 223 -11.09 9.34 -6.93
CA LEU A 223 -10.80 9.41 -5.50
C LEU A 223 -10.36 10.80 -5.02
N ASN A 224 -10.64 11.85 -5.80
CA ASN A 224 -10.22 13.22 -5.51
C ASN A 224 -10.92 13.89 -4.30
N ASN A 225 -11.83 13.18 -3.64
CA ASN A 225 -12.36 13.52 -2.32
C ASN A 225 -11.39 13.16 -1.18
N LEU A 226 -10.41 12.29 -1.42
CA LEU A 226 -9.43 11.85 -0.43
C LEU A 226 -8.10 12.63 -0.59
N ASP A 227 -7.46 12.93 0.54
CA ASP A 227 -6.08 13.40 0.55
C ASP A 227 -5.15 12.29 0.05
N ASP A 228 -4.17 12.65 -0.78
CA ASP A 228 -3.14 11.71 -1.24
C ASP A 228 -2.08 11.53 -0.14
N CYS A 229 -2.37 10.63 0.79
CA CYS A 229 -1.53 10.31 1.93
C CYS A 229 -1.61 8.83 2.28
N ASN A 230 -0.56 8.31 2.91
CA ASN A 230 -0.46 6.88 3.18
C ASN A 230 -1.60 6.35 4.07
N LEU A 231 -2.14 7.13 4.99
CA LEU A 231 -3.29 6.70 5.81
C LEU A 231 -4.52 6.41 4.94
N ASN A 232 -4.84 7.27 3.97
CA ASN A 232 -5.97 7.05 3.06
C ASN A 232 -5.71 5.89 2.09
N HIS A 233 -4.45 5.68 1.67
CA HIS A 233 -4.08 4.50 0.87
C HIS A 233 -4.34 3.21 1.65
N TYR A 234 -4.01 3.16 2.93
CA TYR A 234 -4.30 2.02 3.81
C TYR A 234 -5.79 1.85 4.07
N TYR A 235 -6.54 2.95 4.21
CA TYR A 235 -8.01 2.88 4.31
C TYR A 235 -8.63 2.23 3.08
N LEU A 236 -8.18 2.60 1.89
CA LEU A 236 -8.61 1.99 0.64
C LEU A 236 -8.18 0.53 0.54
N GLN A 237 -6.98 0.18 0.99
CA GLN A 237 -6.48 -1.19 0.99
C GLN A 237 -7.38 -2.11 1.81
N LEU A 238 -7.60 -1.79 3.08
CA LEU A 238 -8.44 -2.62 3.96
C LEU A 238 -9.90 -2.62 3.50
N SER A 239 -10.39 -1.49 3.00
CA SER A 239 -11.75 -1.40 2.45
C SER A 239 -11.92 -2.25 1.20
N THR A 240 -10.90 -2.35 0.34
CA THR A 240 -10.94 -3.22 -0.83
C THR A 240 -10.96 -4.69 -0.42
N TYR A 241 -10.18 -5.09 0.57
CA TYR A 241 -10.24 -6.45 1.12
C TYR A 241 -11.61 -6.77 1.72
N ALA A 242 -12.16 -5.85 2.49
CA ALA A 242 -13.52 -6.00 3.06
C ALA A 242 -14.57 -6.13 1.97
N TRP A 243 -14.48 -5.32 0.90
CA TRP A 243 -15.36 -5.39 -0.27
C TRP A 243 -15.25 -6.75 -0.98
N MET A 244 -14.02 -7.25 -1.18
CA MET A 244 -13.79 -8.56 -1.81
C MET A 244 -14.43 -9.68 -0.99
N LEU A 245 -14.27 -9.69 0.33
CA LEU A 245 -14.90 -10.67 1.24
C LEU A 245 -16.43 -10.62 1.15
N GLN A 246 -17.03 -9.43 1.08
CA GLN A 246 -18.48 -9.29 0.89
C GLN A 246 -18.96 -9.72 -0.49
N LYS A 247 -18.10 -9.70 -1.53
CA LYS A 247 -18.46 -10.26 -2.84
C LYS A 247 -18.49 -11.78 -2.82
N PHE A 248 -17.66 -12.42 -1.99
CA PHE A 248 -17.73 -13.87 -1.76
C PHE A 248 -18.96 -14.26 -0.97
N ASN A 249 -19.20 -13.59 0.14
CA ASN A 249 -20.36 -13.85 0.99
C ASN A 249 -21.02 -12.54 1.42
N PRO A 250 -22.15 -12.16 0.79
CA PRO A 250 -22.88 -10.94 1.12
C PRO A 250 -23.39 -10.85 2.56
N ASN A 251 -23.45 -12.00 3.27
CA ASN A 251 -23.87 -12.03 4.68
C ASN A 251 -22.77 -11.61 5.65
N PHE A 252 -21.54 -11.46 5.18
CA PHE A 252 -20.44 -10.97 6.01
C PHE A 252 -20.65 -9.52 6.41
N LYS A 253 -20.62 -9.28 7.72
CA LYS A 253 -20.68 -7.96 8.32
C LYS A 253 -19.25 -7.49 8.62
N ILE A 254 -18.82 -6.43 7.98
CA ILE A 254 -17.54 -5.81 8.32
C ILE A 254 -17.71 -5.10 9.66
N ASN A 255 -17.01 -5.59 10.67
CA ASN A 255 -17.12 -5.11 12.04
C ASN A 255 -15.93 -4.18 12.38
N ILE A 256 -14.70 -4.69 12.27
CA ILE A 256 -13.51 -3.94 12.63
C ILE A 256 -12.50 -3.96 11.48
N LEU A 257 -12.04 -2.78 11.10
CA LEU A 257 -10.89 -2.56 10.24
C LEU A 257 -9.89 -1.71 11.03
N LYS A 258 -8.65 -2.20 11.23
CA LYS A 258 -7.63 -1.50 12.00
C LYS A 258 -6.26 -1.61 11.35
N ILE A 259 -5.48 -0.55 11.52
CA ILE A 259 -4.04 -0.53 11.23
C ILE A 259 -3.32 -0.52 12.57
N VAL A 260 -2.32 -1.38 12.70
CA VAL A 260 -1.37 -1.33 13.83
C VAL A 260 -0.02 -0.91 13.29
N HIS A 261 0.37 0.28 13.60
CA HIS A 261 1.64 0.86 13.18
C HIS A 261 2.72 0.62 14.24
N PHE A 262 3.85 0.07 13.81
CA PHE A 262 5.04 -0.10 14.61
C PHE A 262 6.08 0.93 14.18
N ASP A 263 6.37 1.90 15.01
CA ASP A 263 7.44 2.87 14.74
C ASP A 263 8.84 2.25 14.86
N HIS A 264 9.87 3.03 14.55
CA HIS A 264 11.26 2.57 14.65
C HIS A 264 11.72 2.24 16.08
N ASN A 265 11.03 2.74 17.09
CA ASN A 265 11.31 2.48 18.51
C ASN A 265 10.52 1.28 19.03
N GLY A 266 9.68 0.65 18.20
CA GLY A 266 8.81 -0.46 18.59
C GLY A 266 7.52 -0.05 19.27
N ASN A 267 7.20 1.27 19.34
CA ASN A 267 5.92 1.70 19.86
C ASN A 267 4.80 1.35 18.91
N GLN A 268 3.64 1.01 19.46
CA GLN A 268 2.45 0.66 18.68
C GLN A 268 1.42 1.79 18.71
N THR A 269 0.94 2.18 17.56
CA THR A 269 -0.21 3.07 17.40
C THR A 269 -1.29 2.36 16.62
N ILE A 270 -2.53 2.40 17.12
CA ILE A 270 -3.67 1.75 16.48
C ILE A 270 -4.56 2.81 15.86
N TYR A 271 -4.86 2.63 14.57
CA TYR A 271 -5.79 3.50 13.82
C TYR A 271 -7.05 2.72 13.49
N ASP A 272 -8.21 3.32 13.76
CA ASP A 272 -9.48 2.84 13.26
C ASP A 272 -9.62 3.21 11.78
N VAL A 273 -10.03 2.24 10.96
CA VAL A 273 -10.18 2.40 9.52
C VAL A 273 -11.67 2.48 9.19
N PRO A 274 -12.14 3.56 8.58
CA PRO A 274 -13.51 3.61 8.05
C PRO A 274 -13.66 2.68 6.85
N TYR A 275 -14.80 2.01 6.73
CA TYR A 275 -15.08 1.20 5.54
C TYR A 275 -15.50 2.10 4.37
N LEU A 276 -14.56 2.42 3.47
CA LEU A 276 -14.74 3.29 2.30
C LEU A 276 -15.35 2.53 1.11
N LYS A 277 -16.47 1.84 1.33
CA LYS A 277 -17.09 0.97 0.33
C LYS A 277 -17.40 1.70 -0.97
N ASP A 278 -18.00 2.90 -0.88
CA ASP A 278 -18.40 3.67 -2.07
C ASP A 278 -17.19 4.14 -2.88
N ASP A 279 -16.10 4.52 -2.21
CA ASP A 279 -14.87 4.94 -2.89
C ASP A 279 -14.18 3.74 -3.57
N VAL A 280 -14.18 2.56 -2.94
CA VAL A 280 -13.72 1.32 -3.57
C VAL A 280 -14.55 1.01 -4.82
N GLU A 281 -15.87 1.10 -4.77
CA GLU A 281 -16.74 0.84 -5.92
C GLU A 281 -16.52 1.85 -7.07
N LYS A 282 -16.31 3.14 -6.75
CA LYS A 282 -15.93 4.17 -7.74
C LYS A 282 -14.59 3.85 -8.38
N MET A 283 -13.59 3.52 -7.57
CA MET A 283 -12.25 3.13 -8.01
C MET A 283 -12.29 1.95 -8.99
N LEU A 284 -12.96 0.86 -8.61
CA LEU A 284 -13.08 -0.33 -9.44
C LEU A 284 -13.85 -0.08 -10.73
N LYS A 285 -14.96 0.66 -10.69
CA LYS A 285 -15.71 1.05 -11.89
C LYS A 285 -14.84 1.88 -12.85
N HIS A 286 -14.02 2.79 -12.33
CA HIS A 286 -13.12 3.60 -13.14
C HIS A 286 -12.00 2.72 -13.73
N PHE A 287 -11.38 1.86 -12.94
CA PHE A 287 -10.33 0.94 -13.36
C PHE A 287 -10.78 0.05 -14.54
N ILE A 288 -11.97 -0.59 -14.43
CA ILE A 288 -12.56 -1.39 -15.51
C ILE A 288 -12.75 -0.58 -16.80
N ARG A 289 -13.15 0.70 -16.68
CA ARG A 289 -13.31 1.57 -17.87
C ARG A 289 -11.97 1.89 -18.54
N GLN A 290 -10.93 2.17 -17.74
CA GLN A 290 -9.59 2.45 -18.27
C GLN A 290 -9.00 1.26 -19.00
N GLN A 291 -9.11 0.06 -18.45
CA GLN A 291 -8.64 -1.16 -19.12
C GLN A 291 -9.29 -1.38 -20.50
N LYS A 292 -10.57 -0.96 -20.67
CA LYS A 292 -11.28 -1.07 -21.97
C LYS A 292 -10.85 -0.02 -22.99
N ILE A 293 -10.25 1.07 -22.56
CA ILE A 293 -9.75 2.13 -23.46
C ILE A 293 -8.33 1.80 -23.94
N GLU A 294 -7.56 1.10 -23.08
CA GLU A 294 -6.16 0.71 -23.37
C GLU A 294 -6.06 -0.54 -24.29
N LYS A 295 -7.14 -1.31 -24.46
CA LYS A 295 -7.28 -2.44 -25.41
C LYS A 295 -7.85 -1.98 -26.74
#